data_a45a5bfcf18262fef621c4399f83089c
#
_entry.id   a45a5bfcf18262fef621c4399f83089c
#
_cell.length_a   1.000
_cell.length_b   1.000
_cell.length_c   1.000
_cell.angle_alpha   90.00
_cell.angle_beta   90.00
_cell.angle_gamma   90.00
#
_symmetry.space_group_name_H-M   'P 1'
#
loop_
_entity.id
_entity.type
_entity.pdbx_description
1 polymer ?
#
loop_
_entity_poly.entity_id
_entity_poly.type
_entity_poly.pdbx_seq_one_letter_code
_entity_poly.pdbx_strand_id
1 'polypeptide(L)'
;AMTGTPVENTLLDLWCIMDFCVPGLLGNAKEFAKKYQSPLKNQDTDLIALGNEIHDKLGIYFMRRLKADAAKDLPKKYEVKEQVNMPTIQEKMYRYVVSSYNPSKKGDMLVTIMGIREVSEHPYLHDDSLLAHDCDELIEDAARLTATISFLDKIRVSSEKVILFAERKETQKMLQRVVRNRYGYTAKIINGDTPTSSDPNVGKQSRQSAIDDFQNIHGFGVIIMSPVAAGMGLNVTAANH
;
A
#
# COMPACT_ATOMS: atom_id res chain seq x y z
N ALA A 1 20.46 13.50 -10.39
CA ALA A 1 19.50 12.41 -10.14
C ALA A 1 18.08 12.98 -9.96
N MET A 2 17.08 12.26 -10.41
CA MET A 2 15.66 12.60 -10.19
C MET A 2 15.01 11.42 -9.47
N THR A 3 14.40 11.68 -8.30
CA THR A 3 13.68 10.67 -7.53
C THR A 3 12.54 11.31 -6.74
N GLY A 4 11.43 10.59 -6.56
CA GLY A 4 10.33 10.99 -5.68
C GLY A 4 10.56 10.64 -4.21
N THR A 5 11.51 9.72 -3.92
CA THR A 5 11.79 9.17 -2.60
C THR A 5 13.30 9.13 -2.35
N PRO A 6 13.94 10.27 -2.04
CA PRO A 6 15.38 10.33 -1.77
C PRO A 6 15.77 9.56 -0.51
N VAL A 7 14.84 9.31 0.39
CA VAL A 7 14.98 8.46 1.57
C VAL A 7 13.80 7.48 1.55
N GLU A 8 14.05 6.19 1.40
CA GLU A 8 13.03 5.15 1.41
C GLU A 8 13.09 4.33 2.70
N ASN A 9 14.25 3.76 2.99
CA ASN A 9 14.46 2.92 4.17
C ASN A 9 15.40 3.55 5.20
N THR A 10 16.43 4.22 4.74
CA THR A 10 17.50 4.78 5.59
C THR A 10 18.02 6.10 5.04
N LEU A 11 18.65 6.92 5.89
CA LEU A 11 19.35 8.13 5.43
C LEU A 11 20.53 7.83 4.51
N LEU A 12 21.04 6.59 4.53
CA LEU A 12 22.09 6.18 3.59
C LEU A 12 21.62 6.16 2.15
N ASP A 13 20.33 6.02 1.89
CA ASP A 13 19.77 6.11 0.54
C ASP A 13 20.05 7.50 -0.05
N LEU A 14 19.80 8.54 0.74
CA LEU A 14 20.12 9.92 0.38
C LEU A 14 21.63 10.11 0.21
N TRP A 15 22.44 9.55 1.13
CA TRP A 15 23.89 9.61 1.03
C TRP A 15 24.39 9.01 -0.29
N CYS A 16 23.91 7.82 -0.67
CA CYS A 16 24.29 7.16 -1.92
C CYS A 16 23.94 8.00 -3.16
N ILE A 17 22.75 8.60 -3.18
CA ILE A 17 22.31 9.46 -4.29
C ILE A 17 23.22 10.70 -4.38
N MET A 18 23.51 11.33 -3.25
CA MET A 18 24.32 12.54 -3.21
C MET A 18 25.79 12.27 -3.50
N ASP A 19 26.34 11.15 -3.02
CA ASP A 19 27.73 10.78 -3.32
C ASP A 19 27.93 10.46 -4.82
N PHE A 20 26.91 9.90 -5.48
CA PHE A 20 26.91 9.73 -6.93
C PHE A 20 26.83 11.07 -7.69
N CYS A 21 26.01 12.01 -7.23
CA CYS A 21 25.81 13.30 -7.91
C CYS A 21 26.92 14.32 -7.63
N VAL A 22 27.37 14.38 -6.38
CA VAL A 22 28.38 15.32 -5.87
C VAL A 22 29.27 14.58 -4.88
N PRO A 23 30.26 13.83 -5.37
CA PRO A 23 31.12 13.01 -4.53
C PRO A 23 31.75 13.79 -3.37
N GLY A 24 31.67 13.23 -2.17
CA GLY A 24 32.25 13.80 -0.96
C GLY A 24 31.46 14.91 -0.27
N LEU A 25 30.35 15.40 -0.82
CA LEU A 25 29.52 16.46 -0.23
C LEU A 25 29.09 16.14 1.21
N LEU A 26 28.67 14.91 1.46
CA LEU A 26 28.19 14.43 2.75
C LEU A 26 29.26 13.67 3.57
N GLY A 27 30.51 13.68 3.10
CA GLY A 27 31.61 12.94 3.72
C GLY A 27 31.51 11.43 3.49
N ASN A 28 32.21 10.63 4.29
CA ASN A 28 32.21 9.19 4.10
C ASN A 28 30.94 8.54 4.74
N ALA A 29 30.51 7.40 4.19
CA ALA A 29 29.28 6.70 4.60
C ALA A 29 29.25 6.34 6.09
N LYS A 30 30.38 5.92 6.67
CA LYS A 30 30.46 5.52 8.09
C LYS A 30 30.25 6.71 9.03
N GLU A 31 30.89 7.84 8.73
CA GLU A 31 30.76 9.07 9.51
C GLU A 31 29.33 9.62 9.36
N PHE A 32 28.80 9.63 8.15
CA PHE A 32 27.41 10.04 7.89
C PHE A 32 26.41 9.18 8.67
N ALA A 33 26.53 7.86 8.62
CA ALA A 33 25.67 6.95 9.35
C ALA A 33 25.79 7.14 10.87
N LYS A 34 27.02 7.32 11.39
CA LYS A 34 27.25 7.57 12.81
C LYS A 34 26.63 8.89 13.27
N LYS A 35 26.75 9.93 12.45
CA LYS A 35 26.31 11.28 12.82
C LYS A 35 24.79 11.48 12.65
N TYR A 36 24.19 10.93 11.59
CA TYR A 36 22.81 11.23 11.21
C TYR A 36 21.85 10.05 11.36
N GLN A 37 22.28 8.82 11.07
CA GLN A 37 21.38 7.67 11.15
C GLN A 37 21.35 7.02 12.53
N SER A 38 22.49 6.91 13.22
CA SER A 38 22.52 6.31 14.56
C SER A 38 21.67 7.07 15.59
N PRO A 39 21.63 8.40 15.61
CA PRO A 39 20.80 9.16 16.53
C PRO A 39 19.31 8.96 16.34
N LEU A 40 18.82 8.58 15.15
CA LEU A 40 17.40 8.33 14.90
C LEU A 40 16.81 7.19 15.76
N LYS A 41 17.66 6.37 16.38
CA LYS A 41 17.24 5.31 17.30
C LYS A 41 16.96 5.80 18.71
N ASN A 42 17.39 7.02 19.04
CA ASN A 42 17.21 7.60 20.37
C ASN A 42 15.99 8.51 20.37
N GLN A 43 15.11 8.33 21.36
CA GLN A 43 13.89 9.12 21.49
C GLN A 43 14.12 10.61 21.79
N ASP A 44 15.27 10.95 22.39
CA ASP A 44 15.64 12.31 22.79
C ASP A 44 16.32 13.10 21.65
N THR A 45 16.44 12.54 20.45
CA THR A 45 17.09 13.22 19.32
C THR A 45 16.19 14.31 18.75
N ASP A 46 16.71 15.54 18.64
CA ASP A 46 16.05 16.62 17.90
C ASP A 46 16.13 16.33 16.38
N LEU A 47 15.07 15.71 15.86
CA LEU A 47 14.97 15.33 14.44
C LEU A 47 14.91 16.55 13.52
N ILE A 48 14.41 17.69 14.01
CA ILE A 48 14.27 18.92 13.23
C ILE A 48 15.66 19.54 13.05
N ALA A 49 16.43 19.67 14.14
CA ALA A 49 17.78 20.19 14.07
C ALA A 49 18.68 19.31 13.18
N LEU A 50 18.57 17.98 13.30
CA LEU A 50 19.29 17.03 12.47
C LEU A 50 18.94 17.16 10.99
N GLY A 51 17.66 17.29 10.69
CA GLY A 51 17.16 17.49 9.33
C GLY A 51 17.63 18.79 8.71
N ASN A 52 17.61 19.89 9.47
CA ASN A 52 18.11 21.20 9.04
C ASN A 52 19.62 21.16 8.75
N GLU A 53 20.41 20.51 9.58
CA GLU A 53 21.86 20.36 9.34
C GLU A 53 22.15 19.60 8.02
N ILE A 54 21.41 18.54 7.73
CA ILE A 54 21.53 17.82 6.47
C ILE A 54 21.13 18.73 5.31
N HIS A 55 20.00 19.43 5.44
CA HIS A 55 19.49 20.33 4.42
C HIS A 55 20.48 21.46 4.08
N ASP A 56 21.10 22.06 5.10
CA ASP A 56 22.11 23.12 4.92
C ASP A 56 23.34 22.61 4.19
N LYS A 57 23.77 21.37 4.47
CA LYS A 57 24.88 20.73 3.74
C LYS A 57 24.54 20.43 2.28
N LEU A 58 23.29 20.03 2.01
CA LEU A 58 22.82 19.77 0.65
C LEU A 58 22.74 21.07 -0.17
N GLY A 59 22.36 22.17 0.45
CA GLY A 59 22.31 23.50 -0.14
C GLY A 59 21.66 23.51 -1.53
N ILE A 60 22.36 24.13 -2.49
CA ILE A 60 21.87 24.27 -3.87
C ILE A 60 21.84 22.96 -4.68
N TYR A 61 22.48 21.90 -4.19
CA TYR A 61 22.53 20.61 -4.89
C TYR A 61 21.29 19.76 -4.67
N PHE A 62 20.35 20.20 -3.80
CA PHE A 62 19.12 19.49 -3.52
C PHE A 62 17.91 20.41 -3.67
N MET A 63 16.97 20.00 -4.50
CA MET A 63 15.69 20.71 -4.68
C MET A 63 14.53 19.75 -4.51
N ARG A 64 13.64 20.05 -3.58
CA ARG A 64 12.40 19.32 -3.36
C ARG A 64 11.19 20.18 -3.70
N ARG A 65 10.32 19.67 -4.55
CA ARG A 65 9.03 20.29 -4.84
C ARG A 65 7.89 19.42 -4.32
N LEU A 66 7.08 19.94 -3.45
CA LEU A 66 5.86 19.26 -3.01
C LEU A 66 4.76 19.44 -4.05
N LYS A 67 3.91 18.41 -4.21
CA LYS A 67 2.75 18.51 -5.14
C LYS A 67 1.84 19.68 -4.79
N ALA A 68 1.62 19.96 -3.50
CA ALA A 68 0.81 21.07 -3.02
C ALA A 68 1.32 22.43 -3.50
N ASP A 69 2.63 22.59 -3.65
CA ASP A 69 3.24 23.87 -4.04
C ASP A 69 3.37 24.00 -5.56
N ALA A 70 3.67 22.88 -6.23
CA ALA A 70 3.99 22.86 -7.66
C ALA A 70 2.78 22.65 -8.56
N ALA A 71 1.72 22.00 -8.08
CA ALA A 71 0.55 21.63 -8.88
C ALA A 71 -0.75 22.16 -8.25
N LYS A 72 -0.91 23.47 -8.30
CA LYS A 72 -2.08 24.18 -7.73
C LYS A 72 -3.41 23.85 -8.43
N ASP A 73 -3.33 23.31 -9.64
CA ASP A 73 -4.49 22.91 -10.45
C ASP A 73 -5.00 21.51 -10.11
N LEU A 74 -4.31 20.77 -9.24
CA LEU A 74 -4.80 19.47 -8.81
C LEU A 74 -6.03 19.60 -7.91
N PRO A 75 -7.05 18.76 -8.11
CA PRO A 75 -8.21 18.73 -7.23
C PRO A 75 -7.80 18.35 -5.80
N LYS A 76 -8.59 18.81 -4.83
CA LYS A 76 -8.35 18.51 -3.42
C LYS A 76 -8.48 17.00 -3.17
N LYS A 77 -7.52 16.45 -2.41
CA LYS A 77 -7.62 15.10 -1.89
C LYS A 77 -8.53 15.09 -0.66
N TYR A 78 -9.52 14.20 -0.66
CA TYR A 78 -10.38 13.97 0.49
C TYR A 78 -10.03 12.61 1.11
N GLU A 79 -9.82 12.60 2.41
CA GLU A 79 -9.60 11.37 3.18
C GLU A 79 -10.84 11.12 4.05
N VAL A 80 -11.50 10.00 3.79
CA VAL A 80 -12.66 9.56 4.56
C VAL A 80 -12.26 8.36 5.41
N LYS A 81 -12.47 8.47 6.72
CA LYS A 81 -12.27 7.37 7.67
C LYS A 81 -13.61 6.77 8.02
N GLU A 82 -13.84 5.53 7.63
CA GLU A 82 -15.05 4.79 7.94
C GLU A 82 -14.80 3.92 9.17
N GLN A 83 -15.65 4.05 10.17
CA GLN A 83 -15.65 3.19 11.35
C GLN A 83 -16.77 2.17 11.21
N VAL A 84 -16.41 0.89 11.28
CA VAL A 84 -17.36 -0.23 11.14
C VAL A 84 -17.18 -1.21 12.30
N ASN A 85 -18.28 -1.76 12.77
CA ASN A 85 -18.26 -2.80 13.78
C ASN A 85 -17.97 -4.16 13.13
N MET A 86 -17.21 -5.00 13.81
CA MET A 86 -16.97 -6.36 13.36
C MET A 86 -18.27 -7.18 13.41
N PRO A 87 -18.60 -7.94 12.38
CA PRO A 87 -19.65 -8.96 12.44
C PRO A 87 -19.32 -10.02 13.49
N THR A 88 -20.34 -10.72 13.98
CA THR A 88 -20.20 -11.67 15.09
C THR A 88 -19.14 -12.75 14.83
N ILE A 89 -19.06 -13.25 13.59
CA ILE A 89 -18.08 -14.28 13.20
C ILE A 89 -16.67 -13.70 13.28
N GLN A 90 -16.45 -12.52 12.70
CA GLN A 90 -15.14 -11.85 12.72
C GLN A 90 -14.72 -11.52 14.14
N GLU A 91 -15.63 -11.01 14.99
CA GLU A 91 -15.35 -10.69 16.39
C GLU A 91 -14.95 -11.94 17.19
N LYS A 92 -15.66 -13.06 17.02
CA LYS A 92 -15.34 -14.34 17.67
C LYS A 92 -13.94 -14.80 17.29
N MET A 93 -13.61 -14.79 16.01
CA MET A 93 -12.29 -15.19 15.51
C MET A 93 -11.21 -14.25 16.03
N TYR A 94 -11.44 -12.94 16.03
CA TYR A 94 -10.52 -11.95 16.59
C TYR A 94 -10.22 -12.23 18.07
N ARG A 95 -11.26 -12.42 18.88
CA ARG A 95 -11.12 -12.76 20.31
C ARG A 95 -10.39 -14.08 20.53
N TYR A 96 -10.64 -15.08 19.69
CA TYR A 96 -9.93 -16.37 19.73
C TYR A 96 -8.43 -16.16 19.49
N VAL A 97 -8.05 -15.46 18.44
CA VAL A 97 -6.62 -15.20 18.12
C VAL A 97 -5.94 -14.42 19.25
N VAL A 98 -6.60 -13.40 19.81
CA VAL A 98 -6.05 -12.63 20.94
C VAL A 98 -5.88 -13.52 22.18
N SER A 99 -6.85 -14.37 22.48
CA SER A 99 -6.82 -15.25 23.66
C SER A 99 -5.82 -16.42 23.52
N SER A 100 -5.41 -16.75 22.29
CA SER A 100 -4.43 -17.81 22.04
C SER A 100 -2.98 -17.39 22.31
N TYR A 101 -2.73 -16.10 22.54
CA TYR A 101 -1.40 -15.57 22.82
C TYR A 101 -0.78 -16.19 24.06
N ASN A 102 0.43 -16.75 23.90
CA ASN A 102 1.21 -17.33 25.00
C ASN A 102 2.53 -16.57 25.17
N PRO A 103 2.66 -15.73 26.24
CA PRO A 103 3.89 -14.95 26.47
C PRO A 103 5.13 -15.80 26.73
N SER A 104 4.96 -17.07 27.14
CA SER A 104 6.07 -17.99 27.43
C SER A 104 6.67 -18.60 26.15
N LYS A 105 5.99 -18.50 25.02
CA LYS A 105 6.44 -19.04 23.74
C LYS A 105 7.17 -18.00 22.92
N LYS A 106 8.45 -18.22 22.63
CA LYS A 106 9.27 -17.31 21.85
C LYS A 106 8.68 -17.12 20.44
N GLY A 107 8.47 -15.87 20.06
CA GLY A 107 7.93 -15.50 18.72
C GLY A 107 6.40 -15.52 18.63
N ASP A 108 5.69 -15.95 19.65
CA ASP A 108 4.23 -16.07 19.62
C ASP A 108 3.53 -14.72 19.44
N MET A 109 4.11 -13.65 19.98
CA MET A 109 3.61 -12.28 19.76
C MET A 109 3.53 -11.93 18.28
N LEU A 110 4.55 -12.28 17.48
CA LEU A 110 4.54 -12.01 16.04
C LEU A 110 3.45 -12.84 15.33
N VAL A 111 3.31 -14.10 15.69
CA VAL A 111 2.27 -14.99 15.15
C VAL A 111 0.88 -14.44 15.47
N THR A 112 0.66 -14.02 16.71
CA THR A 112 -0.62 -13.42 17.14
C THR A 112 -0.91 -12.12 16.39
N ILE A 113 0.08 -11.23 16.22
CA ILE A 113 -0.09 -9.99 15.46
C ILE A 113 -0.44 -10.28 14.00
N MET A 114 0.22 -11.26 13.38
CA MET A 114 -0.11 -11.68 12.02
C MET A 114 -1.53 -12.23 11.92
N GLY A 115 -1.95 -13.09 12.86
CA GLY A 115 -3.31 -13.60 12.92
C GLY A 115 -4.36 -12.49 13.13
N ILE A 116 -4.08 -11.51 14.00
CA ILE A 116 -4.95 -10.34 14.19
C ILE A 116 -5.08 -9.55 12.88
N ARG A 117 -4.00 -9.36 12.13
CA ARG A 117 -4.04 -8.69 10.81
C ARG A 117 -4.89 -9.47 9.81
N GLU A 118 -4.75 -10.79 9.78
CA GLU A 118 -5.55 -11.68 8.91
C GLU A 118 -7.04 -11.54 9.22
N VAL A 119 -7.42 -11.77 10.47
CA VAL A 119 -8.82 -11.65 10.90
C VAL A 119 -9.37 -10.24 10.68
N SER A 120 -8.55 -9.20 10.87
CA SER A 120 -8.96 -7.81 10.61
C SER A 120 -9.21 -7.52 9.14
N GLU A 121 -8.56 -8.24 8.23
CA GLU A 121 -8.86 -8.18 6.79
C GLU A 121 -10.11 -9.01 6.47
N HIS A 122 -10.10 -10.28 6.87
CA HIS A 122 -11.23 -11.20 6.72
C HIS A 122 -11.05 -12.42 7.64
N PRO A 123 -12.08 -12.89 8.39
CA PRO A 123 -11.94 -14.01 9.32
C PRO A 123 -11.44 -15.29 8.62
N TYR A 124 -11.90 -15.58 7.43
CA TYR A 124 -11.54 -16.78 6.65
C TYR A 124 -10.16 -16.75 5.98
N LEU A 125 -9.40 -15.69 6.15
CA LEU A 125 -7.97 -15.67 5.83
C LEU A 125 -7.13 -16.39 6.89
N HIS A 126 -7.61 -16.39 8.14
CA HIS A 126 -6.88 -16.97 9.24
C HIS A 126 -6.95 -18.51 9.27
N ASP A 127 -8.08 -19.06 8.87
CA ASP A 127 -8.31 -20.52 8.79
C ASP A 127 -8.24 -21.09 7.37
N ASP A 128 -7.80 -20.28 6.41
CA ASP A 128 -7.63 -20.63 4.99
C ASP A 128 -8.91 -21.16 4.31
N SER A 129 -10.09 -20.75 4.80
CA SER A 129 -11.39 -21.23 4.33
C SER A 129 -12.09 -20.34 3.31
N LEU A 130 -11.43 -19.29 2.79
CA LEU A 130 -12.01 -18.33 1.84
C LEU A 130 -12.72 -18.95 0.64
N LEU A 131 -12.22 -20.07 0.13
CA LEU A 131 -12.79 -20.74 -1.04
C LEU A 131 -14.05 -21.57 -0.72
N ALA A 132 -14.27 -21.91 0.54
CA ALA A 132 -15.42 -22.70 0.99
C ALA A 132 -16.72 -21.85 1.08
N HIS A 133 -16.57 -20.52 1.14
CA HIS A 133 -17.67 -19.58 1.31
C HIS A 133 -18.06 -18.92 -0.01
N ASP A 134 -19.34 -18.60 -0.17
CA ASP A 134 -19.81 -17.82 -1.31
C ASP A 134 -19.46 -16.32 -1.16
N CYS A 135 -19.81 -15.52 -2.19
CA CYS A 135 -19.42 -14.10 -2.17
C CYS A 135 -20.27 -13.26 -1.20
N ASP A 136 -21.51 -13.66 -0.93
CA ASP A 136 -22.40 -12.93 -0.03
C ASP A 136 -21.98 -13.18 1.42
N GLU A 137 -21.67 -14.44 1.78
CA GLU A 137 -21.08 -14.80 3.08
C GLU A 137 -19.76 -14.05 3.31
N LEU A 138 -18.88 -14.02 2.30
CA LEU A 138 -17.62 -13.25 2.42
C LEU A 138 -17.88 -11.77 2.73
N ILE A 139 -18.86 -11.15 2.08
CA ILE A 139 -19.18 -9.75 2.30
C ILE A 139 -19.75 -9.53 3.70
N GLU A 140 -20.70 -10.36 4.14
CA GLU A 140 -21.41 -10.20 5.41
C GLU A 140 -20.52 -10.46 6.63
N ASP A 141 -19.57 -11.38 6.51
CA ASP A 141 -18.75 -11.84 7.63
C ASP A 141 -17.48 -10.98 7.86
N ALA A 142 -17.22 -9.97 7.02
CA ALA A 142 -16.08 -9.09 7.17
C ALA A 142 -16.44 -7.59 7.08
N ALA A 143 -16.28 -6.88 8.18
CA ALA A 143 -16.59 -5.45 8.29
C ALA A 143 -15.97 -4.59 7.19
N ARG A 144 -14.67 -4.82 6.90
CA ARG A 144 -13.96 -4.09 5.85
C ARG A 144 -14.54 -4.36 4.46
N LEU A 145 -14.88 -5.62 4.19
CA LEU A 145 -15.40 -5.98 2.88
C LEU A 145 -16.82 -5.44 2.68
N THR A 146 -17.68 -5.51 3.70
CA THR A 146 -19.01 -4.87 3.69
C THR A 146 -18.91 -3.37 3.39
N ALA A 147 -18.05 -2.66 4.10
CA ALA A 147 -17.83 -1.23 3.87
C ALA A 147 -17.27 -0.96 2.46
N THR A 148 -16.28 -1.74 2.02
CA THR A 148 -15.71 -1.62 0.67
C THR A 148 -16.78 -1.77 -0.39
N ILE A 149 -17.64 -2.79 -0.30
CA ILE A 149 -18.72 -3.01 -1.26
C ILE A 149 -19.73 -1.87 -1.22
N SER A 150 -20.09 -1.36 -0.04
CA SER A 150 -20.98 -0.19 0.07
C SER A 150 -20.41 1.04 -0.65
N PHE A 151 -19.10 1.28 -0.56
CA PHE A 151 -18.43 2.35 -1.32
C PHE A 151 -18.42 2.08 -2.82
N LEU A 152 -18.09 0.85 -3.22
CA LEU A 152 -18.07 0.48 -4.63
C LEU A 152 -19.45 0.64 -5.29
N ASP A 153 -20.53 0.30 -4.59
CA ASP A 153 -21.90 0.49 -5.08
C ASP A 153 -22.20 1.98 -5.33
N LYS A 154 -21.78 2.87 -4.41
CA LYS A 154 -21.91 4.34 -4.58
C LYS A 154 -21.10 4.84 -5.77
N ILE A 155 -19.83 4.42 -5.88
CA ILE A 155 -18.91 4.81 -6.98
C ILE A 155 -19.46 4.31 -8.33
N ARG A 156 -20.07 3.12 -8.35
CA ARG A 156 -20.73 2.58 -9.55
C ARG A 156 -21.86 3.47 -10.06
N VAL A 157 -22.67 4.02 -9.15
CA VAL A 157 -23.75 4.96 -9.53
C VAL A 157 -23.18 6.21 -10.18
N SER A 158 -22.04 6.71 -9.71
CA SER A 158 -21.34 7.87 -10.30
C SER A 158 -20.57 7.51 -11.58
N SER A 159 -20.51 6.24 -11.98
CA SER A 159 -19.74 5.76 -13.13
C SER A 159 -18.24 6.13 -13.06
N GLU A 160 -17.67 6.17 -11.85
CA GLU A 160 -16.28 6.53 -11.60
C GLU A 160 -15.40 5.30 -11.41
N LYS A 161 -14.08 5.52 -11.37
CA LYS A 161 -13.08 4.46 -11.23
C LYS A 161 -12.42 4.48 -9.86
N VAL A 162 -12.04 3.28 -9.39
CA VAL A 162 -11.46 3.09 -8.06
C VAL A 162 -10.25 2.18 -8.08
N ILE A 163 -9.27 2.50 -7.23
CA ILE A 163 -8.14 1.63 -6.92
C ILE A 163 -8.38 1.03 -5.54
N LEU A 164 -8.36 -0.30 -5.45
CA LEU A 164 -8.37 -1.01 -4.18
C LEU A 164 -6.95 -1.44 -3.82
N PHE A 165 -6.46 -0.97 -2.68
CA PHE A 165 -5.17 -1.40 -2.17
C PHE A 165 -5.32 -2.57 -1.21
N ALA A 166 -4.63 -3.67 -1.50
CA ALA A 166 -4.55 -4.84 -0.63
C ALA A 166 -3.12 -5.41 -0.66
N GLU A 167 -2.56 -5.68 0.52
CA GLU A 167 -1.18 -6.16 0.64
C GLU A 167 -1.07 -7.66 0.31
N ARG A 168 -2.00 -8.48 0.83
CA ARG A 168 -1.99 -9.94 0.69
C ARG A 168 -2.56 -10.39 -0.64
N LYS A 169 -1.92 -11.37 -1.27
CA LYS A 169 -2.38 -11.93 -2.54
C LYS A 169 -3.74 -12.64 -2.41
N GLU A 170 -3.98 -13.28 -1.27
CA GLU A 170 -5.24 -13.95 -0.94
C GLU A 170 -6.38 -12.93 -0.90
N THR A 171 -6.18 -11.80 -0.21
CA THR A 171 -7.13 -10.67 -0.17
C THR A 171 -7.38 -10.09 -1.56
N GLN A 172 -6.33 -9.95 -2.39
CA GLN A 172 -6.47 -9.47 -3.77
C GLN A 172 -7.35 -10.41 -4.62
N LYS A 173 -7.14 -11.73 -4.49
CA LYS A 173 -7.94 -12.76 -5.19
C LYS A 173 -9.37 -12.78 -4.70
N MET A 174 -9.59 -12.66 -3.39
CA MET A 174 -10.90 -12.56 -2.78
C MET A 174 -11.66 -11.33 -3.33
N LEU A 175 -11.03 -10.16 -3.30
CA LEU A 175 -11.60 -8.93 -3.86
C LEU A 175 -11.93 -9.08 -5.35
N GLN A 176 -11.05 -9.70 -6.14
CA GLN A 176 -11.32 -9.96 -7.56
C GLN A 176 -12.52 -10.87 -7.75
N ARG A 177 -12.65 -11.94 -6.95
CA ARG A 177 -13.79 -12.87 -6.99
C ARG A 177 -15.10 -12.15 -6.65
N VAL A 178 -15.11 -11.33 -5.60
CA VAL A 178 -16.29 -10.57 -5.18
C VAL A 178 -16.68 -9.52 -6.23
N VAL A 179 -15.71 -8.78 -6.76
CA VAL A 179 -15.94 -7.79 -7.83
C VAL A 179 -16.51 -8.48 -9.07
N ARG A 180 -15.96 -9.63 -9.46
CA ARG A 180 -16.47 -10.40 -10.62
C ARG A 180 -17.89 -10.86 -10.42
N ASN A 181 -18.20 -11.39 -9.24
CA ASN A 181 -19.55 -11.89 -8.92
C ASN A 181 -20.58 -10.74 -8.92
N ARG A 182 -20.26 -9.62 -8.24
CA ARG A 182 -21.22 -8.54 -8.03
C ARG A 182 -21.36 -7.59 -9.21
N TYR A 183 -20.29 -7.33 -9.95
CA TYR A 183 -20.26 -6.31 -11.01
C TYR A 183 -20.09 -6.88 -12.42
N GLY A 184 -19.87 -8.18 -12.56
CA GLY A 184 -19.86 -8.89 -13.84
C GLY A 184 -18.57 -8.76 -14.65
N TYR A 185 -17.47 -8.19 -14.09
CA TYR A 185 -16.19 -8.13 -14.78
C TYR A 185 -15.02 -8.48 -13.85
N THR A 186 -13.91 -8.93 -14.45
CA THR A 186 -12.72 -9.34 -13.71
C THR A 186 -11.76 -8.18 -13.55
N ALA A 187 -11.67 -7.63 -12.34
CA ALA A 187 -10.69 -6.58 -12.02
C ALA A 187 -9.25 -7.07 -12.22
N LYS A 188 -8.40 -6.22 -12.78
CA LYS A 188 -6.97 -6.52 -12.90
C LYS A 188 -6.28 -6.43 -11.54
N ILE A 189 -5.31 -7.32 -11.30
CA ILE A 189 -4.48 -7.31 -10.09
C ILE A 189 -3.06 -6.92 -10.49
N ILE A 190 -2.49 -5.92 -9.81
CA ILE A 190 -1.09 -5.51 -9.93
C ILE A 190 -0.39 -5.75 -8.61
N ASN A 191 0.55 -6.70 -8.61
CA ASN A 191 1.35 -7.05 -7.44
C ASN A 191 2.77 -7.47 -7.86
N GLY A 192 3.52 -8.10 -6.93
CA GLY A 192 4.87 -8.56 -7.20
C GLY A 192 5.00 -9.60 -8.32
N ASP A 193 3.92 -10.35 -8.61
CA ASP A 193 3.91 -11.35 -9.69
C ASP A 193 3.60 -10.75 -11.06
N THR A 194 3.17 -9.48 -11.10
CA THR A 194 2.88 -8.77 -12.35
C THR A 194 4.18 -8.21 -12.93
N PRO A 195 4.59 -8.64 -14.13
CA PRO A 195 5.85 -8.21 -14.72
C PRO A 195 5.83 -6.71 -15.06
N THR A 196 7.00 -6.09 -15.04
CA THR A 196 7.18 -4.67 -15.39
C THR A 196 7.12 -4.46 -16.91
N SER A 197 7.59 -5.44 -17.69
CA SER A 197 7.54 -5.44 -19.15
C SER A 197 6.68 -6.59 -19.68
N SER A 198 6.03 -6.39 -20.81
CA SER A 198 5.30 -7.45 -21.50
C SER A 198 6.30 -8.44 -22.10
N ASP A 199 6.16 -9.72 -21.77
CA ASP A 199 6.88 -10.81 -22.44
C ASP A 199 5.87 -11.60 -23.29
N PRO A 200 5.97 -11.51 -24.62
CA PRO A 200 5.08 -12.23 -25.54
C PRO A 200 5.11 -13.75 -25.32
N ASN A 201 6.24 -14.31 -24.85
CA ASN A 201 6.43 -15.74 -24.69
C ASN A 201 5.78 -16.27 -23.39
N VAL A 202 5.51 -15.41 -22.40
CA VAL A 202 4.96 -15.81 -21.10
C VAL A 202 3.45 -15.57 -21.01
N GLY A 203 2.87 -14.84 -21.97
CA GLY A 203 1.43 -14.51 -21.99
C GLY A 203 0.97 -13.66 -20.80
N LYS A 204 1.89 -13.13 -19.99
CA LYS A 204 1.58 -12.27 -18.86
C LYS A 204 1.53 -10.82 -19.28
N GLN A 205 0.45 -10.17 -18.94
CA GLN A 205 0.26 -8.74 -19.15
C GLN A 205 1.20 -7.92 -18.24
N SER A 206 1.85 -6.88 -18.77
CA SER A 206 2.67 -5.97 -17.98
C SER A 206 1.81 -5.10 -17.05
N ARG A 207 2.45 -4.50 -16.04
CA ARG A 207 1.79 -3.53 -15.15
C ARG A 207 1.19 -2.37 -15.93
N GLN A 208 1.95 -1.82 -16.89
CA GLN A 208 1.48 -0.70 -17.71
C GLN A 208 0.28 -1.10 -18.58
N SER A 209 0.33 -2.24 -19.24
CA SER A 209 -0.79 -2.72 -20.06
C SER A 209 -2.06 -2.98 -19.21
N ALA A 210 -1.92 -3.46 -17.97
CA ALA A 210 -3.05 -3.64 -17.07
C ALA A 210 -3.66 -2.30 -16.63
N ILE A 211 -2.84 -1.27 -16.46
CA ILE A 211 -3.29 0.10 -16.17
C ILE A 211 -3.98 0.70 -17.38
N ASP A 212 -3.41 0.55 -18.56
CA ASP A 212 -3.98 1.09 -19.81
C ASP A 212 -5.35 0.48 -20.06
N ASP A 213 -5.50 -0.86 -19.90
CA ASP A 213 -6.80 -1.53 -19.97
C ASP A 213 -7.80 -0.93 -18.99
N PHE A 214 -7.39 -0.75 -17.73
CA PHE A 214 -8.24 -0.17 -16.69
C PHE A 214 -8.64 1.27 -17.03
N GLN A 215 -7.70 2.08 -17.50
CA GLN A 215 -7.96 3.47 -17.88
C GLN A 215 -8.94 3.58 -19.07
N ASN A 216 -8.91 2.62 -19.98
CA ASN A 216 -9.78 2.56 -21.15
C ASN A 216 -11.20 2.00 -20.88
N ILE A 217 -11.48 1.48 -19.68
CA ILE A 217 -12.84 1.07 -19.30
C ILE A 217 -13.75 2.32 -19.35
N HIS A 218 -14.89 2.21 -20.02
CA HIS A 218 -15.91 3.25 -19.96
C HIS A 218 -16.77 3.10 -18.70
N GLY A 219 -16.89 4.20 -17.93
CA GLY A 219 -17.68 4.22 -16.71
C GLY A 219 -16.98 3.57 -15.51
N PHE A 220 -17.74 2.85 -14.69
CA PHE A 220 -17.24 2.23 -13.47
C PHE A 220 -16.17 1.18 -13.73
N GLY A 221 -15.08 1.29 -13.00
CA GLY A 221 -13.96 0.36 -13.09
C GLY A 221 -13.25 0.19 -11.74
N VAL A 222 -12.76 -1.02 -11.49
CA VAL A 222 -11.97 -1.36 -10.29
C VAL A 222 -10.65 -1.96 -10.72
N ILE A 223 -9.56 -1.49 -10.15
CA ILE A 223 -8.24 -2.14 -10.23
C ILE A 223 -7.74 -2.44 -8.82
N ILE A 224 -7.12 -3.60 -8.63
CA ILE A 224 -6.62 -4.05 -7.32
C ILE A 224 -5.10 -3.98 -7.36
N MET A 225 -4.49 -3.32 -6.38
CA MET A 225 -3.06 -3.10 -6.37
C MET A 225 -2.42 -3.45 -5.01
N SER A 226 -1.24 -4.02 -5.05
CA SER A 226 -0.37 -4.05 -3.87
C SER A 226 0.24 -2.66 -3.66
N PRO A 227 0.23 -2.10 -2.43
CA PRO A 227 0.87 -0.82 -2.14
C PRO A 227 2.34 -0.77 -2.57
N VAL A 228 3.08 -1.85 -2.35
CA VAL A 228 4.50 -1.96 -2.72
C VAL A 228 4.69 -1.94 -4.24
N ALA A 229 3.87 -2.68 -4.99
CA ALA A 229 3.99 -2.73 -6.45
C ALA A 229 3.52 -1.43 -7.13
N ALA A 230 2.58 -0.72 -6.49
CA ALA A 230 2.06 0.57 -6.95
C ALA A 230 2.95 1.76 -6.57
N GLY A 231 3.86 1.58 -5.60
CA GLY A 231 4.67 2.67 -5.03
C GLY A 231 5.69 3.28 -5.97
N MET A 232 5.98 2.68 -7.12
CA MET A 232 7.04 3.14 -8.00
C MET A 232 6.56 3.33 -9.45
N GLY A 233 6.47 4.60 -9.87
CA GLY A 233 6.44 4.99 -11.28
C GLY A 233 5.18 4.63 -12.07
N LEU A 234 4.11 4.18 -11.42
CA LEU A 234 2.85 3.90 -12.08
C LEU A 234 1.97 5.16 -12.14
N ASN A 235 1.51 5.49 -13.33
CA ASN A 235 0.64 6.64 -13.54
C ASN A 235 -0.80 6.17 -13.81
N VAL A 236 -1.65 6.24 -12.78
CA VAL A 236 -3.07 5.85 -12.85
C VAL A 236 -3.91 7.10 -12.66
N THR A 237 -4.20 7.78 -13.77
CA THR A 237 -4.88 9.10 -13.73
C THR A 237 -6.40 9.00 -13.82
N ALA A 238 -6.93 7.87 -14.28
CA ALA A 238 -8.36 7.71 -14.51
C ALA A 238 -9.16 7.36 -13.24
N ALA A 239 -8.51 7.01 -12.14
CA ALA A 239 -9.19 6.67 -10.90
C ALA A 239 -9.38 7.91 -10.01
N ASN A 240 -10.62 8.11 -9.56
CA ASN A 240 -11.03 9.18 -8.66
C ASN A 240 -10.95 8.76 -7.19
N HIS A 241 -11.00 7.43 -6.93
CA HIS A 241 -11.12 6.84 -5.60
C HIS A 241 -10.06 5.81 -5.32
#